data_c2f01e9dacd008cf0a8352a70ca5ac8c
#
_entry.id   c2f01e9dacd008cf0a8352a70ca5ac8c
#
_cell.length_a   1.000
_cell.length_b   1.000
_cell.length_c   1.000
_cell.angle_alpha   90.00
_cell.angle_beta   90.00
_cell.angle_gamma   90.00
#
_symmetry.space_group_name_H-M   'P 1'
#
loop_
_entity.id
_entity.type
_entity.pdbx_description
1 polymer ?
#
loop_
_entity_poly.entity_id
_entity_poly.type
_entity_poly.pdbx_seq_one_letter_code
_entity_poly.pdbx_strand_id
1 'polypeptide(L)'
;ALIPSVIAFVQGNGDPSRYPMGFTIKADCKEEEKEFDFSKSLYFPQKQILCVNNHDILITHGHNEHIYSGLEQLYFKAQENFCKVVCYGHSHYPSNDYNKECTLINPGSCSLPRGGQPASFAILTAEDKFVDVAFIKIMESGFSLFNPVRFA
;
A
#
# COMPACT_ATOMS: atom_id res chain seq x y z
N ALA A 1 0.35 18.30 -12.97
CA ALA A 1 0.44 17.10 -12.12
C ALA A 1 -0.91 16.92 -11.45
N LEU A 2 -1.50 15.73 -11.54
CA LEU A 2 -2.67 15.36 -10.77
C LEU A 2 -2.23 15.16 -9.33
N ILE A 3 -2.71 16.00 -8.42
CA ILE A 3 -2.51 15.80 -6.98
C ILE A 3 -3.64 14.88 -6.53
N PRO A 4 -3.37 13.71 -5.93
CA PRO A 4 -4.42 12.86 -5.42
C PRO A 4 -5.20 13.61 -4.33
N SER A 5 -6.54 13.50 -4.36
CA SER A 5 -7.41 14.14 -3.36
C SER A 5 -7.32 13.49 -1.98
N VAL A 6 -6.88 12.24 -1.93
CA VAL A 6 -6.69 11.45 -0.69
C VAL A 6 -5.38 10.68 -0.79
N ILE A 7 -4.58 10.71 0.28
CA ILE A 7 -3.40 9.89 0.44
C ILE A 7 -3.54 9.12 1.74
N ALA A 8 -3.36 7.80 1.69
CA ALA A 8 -3.36 6.91 2.85
C ALA A 8 -2.01 6.24 3.00
N PHE A 9 -1.56 6.09 4.25
CA PHE A 9 -0.31 5.44 4.59
C PHE A 9 -0.52 4.45 5.71
N VAL A 10 0.23 3.38 5.71
CA VAL A 10 0.30 2.45 6.84
C VAL A 10 1.75 2.20 7.21
N GLN A 11 2.00 1.96 8.49
CA GLN A 11 3.31 1.67 9.03
C GLN A 11 3.77 0.28 8.60
N GLY A 12 4.96 0.19 7.98
CA GLY A 12 5.68 -1.06 7.77
C GLY A 12 6.50 -1.48 8.99
N ASN A 13 7.04 -2.69 8.98
CA ASN A 13 7.87 -3.21 10.08
C ASN A 13 9.22 -2.49 10.25
N GLY A 14 9.68 -1.79 9.23
CA GLY A 14 10.90 -0.97 9.26
C GLY A 14 10.64 0.51 9.53
N ASP A 15 9.38 0.94 9.65
CA ASP A 15 9.01 2.34 9.77
C ASP A 15 8.78 2.74 11.22
N PRO A 16 9.20 3.95 11.65
CA PRO A 16 8.73 4.53 12.88
C PRO A 16 7.24 4.87 12.77
N SER A 17 6.52 4.90 13.91
CA SER A 17 5.10 5.28 13.93
C SER A 17 4.86 6.76 13.61
N ARG A 18 5.90 7.57 13.66
CA ARG A 18 5.88 9.01 13.38
C ARG A 18 7.12 9.44 12.64
N TYR A 19 6.91 10.26 11.61
CA TYR A 19 7.99 10.94 10.91
C TYR A 19 7.93 12.44 11.21
N PRO A 20 9.02 13.09 11.62
CA PRO A 20 9.07 14.52 11.76
C PRO A 20 8.86 15.16 10.38
N MET A 21 7.98 16.15 10.29
CA MET A 21 7.78 16.93 9.08
C MET A 21 8.71 18.14 9.10
N GLY A 22 9.78 18.09 8.31
CA GLY A 22 10.65 19.23 8.05
C GLY A 22 10.36 19.81 6.67
N PHE A 23 10.10 21.11 6.60
CA PHE A 23 10.07 21.84 5.34
C PHE A 23 11.34 22.65 5.21
N THR A 24 12.16 22.38 4.19
CA THR A 24 13.24 23.26 3.81
C THR A 24 12.67 24.30 2.82
N ILE A 25 12.47 25.51 3.27
CA ILE A 25 12.19 26.63 2.37
C ILE A 25 13.55 27.13 1.85
N LYS A 26 13.84 26.88 0.59
CA LYS A 26 14.98 27.54 -0.07
C LYS A 26 14.55 28.97 -0.37
N ALA A 27 14.91 29.88 0.51
CA ALA A 27 14.91 31.29 0.21
C ALA A 27 16.36 31.68 -0.12
N ASP A 28 16.57 32.13 -1.35
CA ASP A 28 17.80 32.77 -1.83
C ASP A 28 19.12 32.05 -1.47
N CYS A 29 19.29 30.80 -1.95
CA CYS A 29 20.58 30.09 -2.01
C CYS A 29 21.39 29.99 -0.71
N LYS A 30 20.80 30.18 0.45
CA LYS A 30 21.40 29.86 1.75
C LYS A 30 20.64 28.70 2.39
N GLU A 31 21.34 27.59 2.62
CA GLU A 31 20.82 26.49 3.45
C GLU A 31 20.83 26.96 4.90
N GLU A 32 19.68 27.31 5.44
CA GLU A 32 19.51 27.42 6.88
C GLU A 32 19.15 26.02 7.41
N GLU A 33 19.99 25.48 8.29
CA GLU A 33 19.66 24.32 9.09
C GLU A 33 18.47 24.69 10.00
N LYS A 34 17.28 24.19 9.67
CA LYS A 34 16.10 24.36 10.52
C LYS A 34 16.02 23.21 11.52
N GLU A 35 15.88 23.54 12.79
CA GLU A 35 15.46 22.61 13.81
C GLU A 35 14.21 21.85 13.39
N PHE A 36 14.25 20.51 13.49
CA PHE A 36 13.09 19.67 13.23
C PHE A 36 12.01 19.94 14.27
N ASP A 37 10.90 20.50 13.86
CA ASP A 37 9.72 20.70 14.71
C ASP A 37 8.97 19.36 14.86
N PHE A 38 9.31 18.59 15.88
CA PHE A 38 8.65 17.32 16.21
C PHE A 38 7.17 17.48 16.59
N SER A 39 6.68 18.70 16.84
CA SER A 39 5.25 18.95 17.04
C SER A 39 4.45 18.75 15.75
N LYS A 40 5.11 18.84 14.58
CA LYS A 40 4.55 18.58 13.27
C LYS A 40 5.09 17.25 12.75
N SER A 41 4.46 16.16 13.16
CA SER A 41 4.83 14.82 12.71
C SER A 41 3.67 14.18 11.95
N LEU A 42 4.00 13.44 10.90
CA LEU A 42 3.07 12.59 10.19
C LEU A 42 2.98 11.24 10.93
N TYR A 43 1.79 10.89 11.38
CA TYR A 43 1.54 9.60 12.03
C TYR A 43 1.16 8.54 10.99
N PHE A 44 1.82 7.39 11.06
CA PHE A 44 1.53 6.23 10.22
C PHE A 44 0.79 5.17 11.07
N PRO A 45 -0.51 5.00 10.87
CA PRO A 45 -1.26 3.95 11.57
C PRO A 45 -0.88 2.57 11.03
N GLN A 46 -1.09 1.53 11.83
CA GLN A 46 -0.85 0.15 11.41
C GLN A 46 -1.85 -0.33 10.35
N LYS A 47 -3.07 0.22 10.37
CA LYS A 47 -4.12 -0.03 9.37
C LYS A 47 -4.92 1.23 9.09
N GLN A 48 -5.48 1.32 7.91
CA GLN A 48 -6.45 2.34 7.52
C GLN A 48 -7.60 1.70 6.74
N ILE A 49 -8.75 2.34 6.76
CA ILE A 49 -9.88 1.97 5.90
C ILE A 49 -10.19 3.19 5.03
N LEU A 50 -10.22 2.96 3.72
CA LEU A 50 -10.66 3.94 2.74
C LEU A 50 -12.02 3.53 2.19
N CYS A 51 -12.96 4.46 2.17
CA CYS A 51 -14.22 4.27 1.46
C CYS A 51 -14.12 4.93 0.07
N VAL A 52 -14.24 4.11 -0.97
CA VAL A 52 -14.21 4.56 -2.38
C VAL A 52 -15.41 3.97 -3.10
N ASN A 53 -16.30 4.81 -3.61
CA ASN A 53 -17.52 4.39 -4.31
C ASN A 53 -18.28 3.29 -3.56
N ASN A 54 -18.56 3.48 -2.28
CA ASN A 54 -19.25 2.54 -1.37
C ASN A 54 -18.49 1.21 -1.12
N HIS A 55 -17.21 1.13 -1.48
CA HIS A 55 -16.35 0.01 -1.12
C HIS A 55 -15.41 0.41 0.02
N ASP A 56 -15.50 -0.28 1.15
CA ASP A 56 -14.56 -0.15 2.24
C ASP A 56 -13.33 -1.03 1.96
N ILE A 57 -12.19 -0.38 1.78
CA ILE A 57 -10.91 -1.00 1.44
C ILE A 57 -10.01 -0.91 2.66
N LEU A 58 -9.65 -2.06 3.22
CA LEU A 58 -8.69 -2.14 4.31
C LEU A 58 -7.27 -2.07 3.74
N ILE A 59 -6.44 -1.22 4.32
CA ILE A 59 -5.02 -1.11 3.99
C ILE A 59 -4.22 -1.47 5.23
N THR A 60 -3.28 -2.40 5.09
CA THR A 60 -2.32 -2.81 6.12
C THR A 60 -0.98 -3.15 5.48
N HIS A 61 0.11 -3.15 6.26
CA HIS A 61 1.40 -3.60 5.73
C HIS A 61 1.49 -5.13 5.60
N GLY A 62 0.89 -5.90 6.51
CA GLY A 62 0.88 -7.36 6.47
C GLY A 62 1.83 -8.05 7.47
N HIS A 63 2.77 -7.34 8.08
CA HIS A 63 3.72 -7.94 9.03
C HIS A 63 3.05 -8.39 10.34
N ASN A 64 2.06 -7.64 10.82
CA ASN A 64 1.28 -8.00 12.01
C ASN A 64 0.28 -9.13 11.74
N GLU A 65 -0.07 -9.37 10.50
CA GLU A 65 -0.95 -10.42 10.03
C GLU A 65 -0.21 -11.71 9.70
N HIS A 66 1.11 -11.76 9.95
CA HIS A 66 1.96 -12.97 9.78
C HIS A 66 1.81 -13.64 8.40
N ILE A 67 1.75 -12.84 7.33
CA ILE A 67 1.40 -13.31 5.96
C ILE A 67 2.30 -14.40 5.39
N TYR A 68 3.48 -14.65 5.96
CA TYR A 68 4.34 -15.78 5.59
C TYR A 68 3.83 -17.11 6.14
N SER A 69 2.90 -17.09 7.10
CA SER A 69 2.26 -18.29 7.66
C SER A 69 0.90 -18.59 7.03
N GLY A 70 0.44 -17.73 6.13
CA GLY A 70 -0.85 -17.81 5.46
C GLY A 70 -1.58 -16.47 5.45
N LEU A 71 -2.70 -16.42 4.74
CA LEU A 71 -3.48 -15.19 4.56
C LEU A 71 -4.74 -15.14 5.44
N GLU A 72 -4.97 -16.14 6.30
CA GLU A 72 -6.16 -16.27 7.13
C GLU A 72 -6.37 -15.06 8.04
N GLN A 73 -5.28 -14.51 8.60
CA GLN A 73 -5.34 -13.33 9.47
C GLN A 73 -5.83 -12.08 8.73
N LEU A 74 -5.48 -11.94 7.44
CA LEU A 74 -6.00 -10.85 6.60
C LEU A 74 -7.50 -11.01 6.33
N TYR A 75 -7.97 -12.24 6.08
CA TYR A 75 -9.40 -12.53 5.92
C TYR A 75 -10.19 -12.24 7.20
N PHE A 76 -9.71 -12.65 8.36
CA PHE A 76 -10.32 -12.31 9.66
C PHE A 76 -10.39 -10.80 9.86
N LYS A 77 -9.30 -10.08 9.57
CA LYS A 77 -9.25 -8.63 9.69
C LYS A 77 -10.21 -7.92 8.73
N ALA A 78 -10.38 -8.45 7.53
CA ALA A 78 -11.38 -7.96 6.57
C ALA A 78 -12.80 -8.11 7.13
N GLN A 79 -13.14 -9.27 7.66
CA GLN A 79 -14.44 -9.55 8.28
C GLN A 79 -14.73 -8.64 9.49
N GLU A 80 -13.77 -8.53 10.42
CA GLU A 80 -13.89 -7.65 11.60
C GLU A 80 -14.16 -6.18 11.23
N ASN A 81 -13.68 -5.73 10.08
CA ASN A 81 -13.84 -4.36 9.62
C ASN A 81 -14.87 -4.19 8.51
N PHE A 82 -15.63 -5.25 8.19
CA PHE A 82 -16.64 -5.29 7.13
C PHE A 82 -16.11 -4.91 5.74
N CYS A 83 -14.81 -5.12 5.50
CA CYS A 83 -14.17 -4.82 4.23
C CYS A 83 -14.18 -6.03 3.30
N LYS A 84 -14.48 -5.82 2.02
CA LYS A 84 -14.42 -6.86 0.98
C LYS A 84 -13.13 -6.81 0.15
N VAL A 85 -12.31 -5.81 0.37
CA VAL A 85 -11.02 -5.64 -0.30
C VAL A 85 -9.97 -5.30 0.75
N VAL A 86 -8.82 -5.98 0.68
CA VAL A 86 -7.65 -5.70 1.50
C VAL A 86 -6.45 -5.45 0.60
N CYS A 87 -5.81 -4.30 0.77
CA CYS A 87 -4.51 -4.02 0.19
C CYS A 87 -3.44 -4.26 1.26
N TYR A 88 -2.46 -5.10 0.95
CA TYR A 88 -1.37 -5.44 1.87
C TYR A 88 -0.02 -5.50 1.15
N GLY A 89 1.08 -5.57 1.88
CA GLY A 89 2.44 -5.60 1.35
C GLY A 89 3.31 -6.65 2.03
N HIS A 90 4.48 -6.25 2.51
CA HIS A 90 5.46 -7.00 3.31
C HIS A 90 6.18 -8.15 2.59
N SER A 91 5.49 -9.01 1.85
CA SER A 91 6.13 -10.10 1.11
C SER A 91 6.97 -9.62 -0.07
N HIS A 92 6.64 -8.45 -0.63
CA HIS A 92 7.18 -7.92 -1.89
C HIS A 92 6.83 -8.78 -3.11
N TYR A 93 5.82 -9.65 -2.99
CA TYR A 93 5.27 -10.45 -4.08
C TYR A 93 3.94 -9.89 -4.53
N PRO A 94 3.77 -9.55 -5.81
CA PRO A 94 2.46 -9.17 -6.32
C PRO A 94 1.53 -10.37 -6.31
N SER A 95 0.35 -10.22 -5.72
CA SER A 95 -0.68 -11.26 -5.72
C SER A 95 -2.08 -10.68 -5.70
N ASN A 96 -3.02 -11.47 -6.22
CA ASN A 96 -4.45 -11.22 -6.14
C ASN A 96 -5.12 -12.52 -5.70
N ASP A 97 -5.39 -12.60 -4.41
CA ASP A 97 -5.98 -13.76 -3.78
C ASP A 97 -7.45 -13.48 -3.48
N TYR A 98 -8.31 -14.42 -3.80
CA TYR A 98 -9.76 -14.27 -3.68
C TYR A 98 -10.36 -15.47 -2.98
N ASN A 99 -11.23 -15.19 -2.03
CA ASN A 99 -12.21 -16.13 -1.52
C ASN A 99 -13.62 -15.60 -1.77
N LYS A 100 -14.66 -16.34 -1.40
CA LYS A 100 -16.07 -15.95 -1.63
C LYS A 100 -16.48 -14.64 -0.96
N GLU A 101 -15.71 -14.14 0.00
CA GLU A 101 -16.09 -13.02 0.86
C GLU A 101 -15.19 -11.79 0.68
N CYS A 102 -13.93 -11.98 0.28
CA CYS A 102 -12.93 -10.91 0.26
C CYS A 102 -11.86 -11.12 -0.81
N THR A 103 -11.38 -10.02 -1.38
CA THR A 103 -10.21 -9.98 -2.27
C THR A 103 -9.02 -9.40 -1.54
N LEU A 104 -7.88 -10.11 -1.54
CA LEU A 104 -6.62 -9.68 -0.97
C LEU A 104 -5.65 -9.32 -2.09
N ILE A 105 -5.14 -8.09 -2.08
CA ILE A 105 -4.30 -7.54 -3.14
C ILE A 105 -2.95 -7.14 -2.55
N ASN A 106 -1.88 -7.72 -3.07
CA ASN A 106 -0.52 -7.26 -2.81
C ASN A 106 0.05 -6.66 -4.10
N PRO A 107 0.39 -5.39 -4.15
CA PRO A 107 0.90 -4.75 -5.37
C PRO A 107 2.34 -5.16 -5.72
N GLY A 108 3.02 -5.91 -4.86
CA GLY A 108 4.45 -6.18 -4.96
C GLY A 108 5.30 -5.08 -4.34
N SER A 109 6.42 -4.77 -4.94
CA SER A 109 7.33 -3.72 -4.49
C SER A 109 7.88 -2.93 -5.68
N CYS A 110 7.83 -1.60 -5.58
CA CYS A 110 8.39 -0.70 -6.59
C CYS A 110 9.92 -0.69 -6.59
N SER A 111 10.56 -0.98 -5.45
CA SER A 111 12.00 -0.78 -5.25
C SER A 111 12.77 -2.05 -4.90
N LEU A 112 12.11 -3.01 -4.25
CA LEU A 112 12.76 -4.23 -3.74
C LEU A 112 11.89 -5.47 -3.98
N PRO A 113 11.62 -5.83 -5.25
CA PRO A 113 10.86 -7.03 -5.56
C PRO A 113 11.60 -8.29 -5.10
N ARG A 114 10.85 -9.33 -4.74
CA ARG A 114 11.41 -10.62 -4.30
C ARG A 114 10.98 -11.76 -5.22
N GLY A 115 11.71 -12.88 -5.13
CA GLY A 115 11.39 -14.13 -5.83
C GLY A 115 11.34 -14.00 -7.35
N GLY A 116 12.21 -13.19 -7.95
CA GLY A 116 12.23 -13.00 -9.39
C GLY A 116 11.05 -12.20 -9.96
N GLN A 117 10.23 -11.60 -9.10
CA GLN A 117 9.14 -10.74 -9.55
C GLN A 117 9.67 -9.40 -10.07
N PRO A 118 8.99 -8.76 -11.03
CA PRO A 118 9.35 -7.41 -11.45
C PRO A 118 9.04 -6.38 -10.37
N ALA A 119 9.73 -5.25 -10.39
CA ALA A 119 9.29 -4.06 -9.67
C ALA A 119 7.88 -3.69 -10.15
N SER A 120 6.96 -3.44 -9.21
CA SER A 120 5.53 -3.33 -9.55
C SER A 120 4.75 -2.45 -8.58
N PHE A 121 3.59 -2.00 -9.07
CA PHE A 121 2.51 -1.43 -8.31
C PHE A 121 1.16 -1.92 -8.87
N ALA A 122 0.07 -1.60 -8.18
CA ALA A 122 -1.27 -1.94 -8.64
C ALA A 122 -2.14 -0.68 -8.79
N ILE A 123 -3.05 -0.70 -9.75
CA ILE A 123 -4.13 0.26 -9.90
C ILE A 123 -5.42 -0.47 -9.54
N LEU A 124 -6.11 0.04 -8.53
CA LEU A 124 -7.41 -0.45 -8.10
C LEU A 124 -8.49 0.48 -8.64
N THR A 125 -9.43 -0.07 -9.39
CA THR A 125 -10.60 0.64 -9.90
C THR A 125 -11.82 0.18 -9.13
N ALA A 126 -12.47 1.08 -8.40
CA ALA A 126 -13.69 0.81 -7.66
C ALA A 126 -14.87 1.50 -8.34
N GLU A 127 -15.78 0.70 -8.87
CA GLU A 127 -17.07 1.12 -9.45
C GLU A 127 -18.19 0.70 -8.49
N ASP A 128 -19.40 1.21 -8.68
CA ASP A 128 -20.54 0.96 -7.75
C ASP A 128 -20.77 -0.53 -7.43
N LYS A 129 -20.50 -1.43 -8.37
CA LYS A 129 -20.83 -2.86 -8.25
C LYS A 129 -19.63 -3.80 -8.21
N PHE A 130 -18.43 -3.33 -8.52
CA PHE A 130 -17.24 -4.16 -8.59
C PHE A 130 -15.98 -3.38 -8.27
N VAL A 131 -14.97 -4.12 -7.89
CA VAL A 131 -13.61 -3.63 -7.76
C VAL A 131 -12.73 -4.47 -8.66
N ASP A 132 -11.93 -3.81 -9.50
CA ASP A 132 -10.96 -4.43 -10.40
C ASP A 132 -9.55 -4.02 -10.06
N VAL A 133 -8.56 -4.86 -10.39
CA VAL A 133 -7.16 -4.61 -10.12
C VAL A 133 -6.30 -4.86 -11.35
N ALA A 134 -5.50 -3.88 -11.72
CA ALA A 134 -4.47 -4.00 -12.75
C ALA A 134 -3.08 -3.94 -12.11
N PHE A 135 -2.26 -4.94 -12.40
CA PHE A 135 -0.86 -4.97 -11.96
C PHE A 135 0.04 -4.38 -13.04
N ILE A 136 0.90 -3.46 -12.64
CA ILE A 136 1.79 -2.73 -13.52
C ILE A 136 3.23 -3.03 -13.14
N LYS A 137 3.99 -3.60 -14.06
CA LYS A 137 5.44 -3.73 -13.88
C LYS A 137 6.16 -2.46 -14.33
N ILE A 138 7.21 -2.14 -13.61
CA ILE A 138 8.09 -1.00 -13.84
C ILE A 138 9.31 -1.50 -14.60
N MET A 139 9.62 -0.87 -15.71
CA MET A 139 10.76 -1.19 -16.58
C MET A 139 11.55 0.09 -16.88
N GLU A 140 12.79 -0.03 -17.30
CA GLU A 140 13.60 1.13 -17.75
C GLU A 140 12.93 1.90 -18.91
N SER A 141 12.21 1.18 -19.78
CA SER A 141 11.49 1.75 -20.92
C SER A 141 10.08 2.27 -20.60
N GLY A 142 9.61 2.18 -19.35
CA GLY A 142 8.28 2.61 -18.93
C GLY A 142 7.49 1.57 -18.15
N PHE A 143 6.19 1.49 -18.40
CA PHE A 143 5.25 0.66 -17.65
C PHE A 143 4.53 -0.33 -18.56
N SER A 144 4.19 -1.49 -18.02
CA SER A 144 3.44 -2.50 -18.78
C SER A 144 2.54 -3.31 -17.82
N LEU A 145 1.36 -3.67 -18.30
CA LEU A 145 0.48 -4.61 -17.62
C LEU A 145 1.15 -5.98 -17.48
N PHE A 146 0.90 -6.67 -16.39
CA PHE A 146 1.28 -8.07 -16.22
C PHE A 146 0.32 -8.78 -15.26
N ASN A 147 0.29 -10.11 -15.35
CA ASN A 147 -0.43 -10.94 -14.40
C ASN A 147 0.59 -11.52 -13.41
N PRO A 148 0.42 -11.33 -12.10
CA PRO A 148 1.27 -11.96 -11.10
C PRO A 148 1.23 -13.48 -11.25
N VAL A 149 2.39 -14.12 -11.12
CA VAL A 149 2.43 -15.58 -11.09
C VAL A 149 1.85 -16.03 -9.75
N ARG A 150 0.78 -16.83 -9.78
CA ARG A 150 0.25 -17.48 -8.60
C ARG A 150 1.25 -18.55 -8.16
N PHE A 151 1.78 -18.44 -6.98
CA PHE A 151 2.46 -19.56 -6.34
C PHE A 151 1.37 -20.51 -5.84
N ALA A 152 1.39 -21.71 -6.38
CA ALA A 152 0.53 -22.80 -5.94
C ALA A 152 0.98 -23.31 -4.57
#